data_1d77153418ad37c9396a66980744cebf
#
_entry.id   1d77153418ad37c9396a66980744cebf
#
_cell.length_a   1.000
_cell.length_b   1.000
_cell.length_c   1.000
_cell.angle_alpha   90.00
_cell.angle_beta   90.00
_cell.angle_gamma   90.00
#
_symmetry.space_group_name_H-M   'P 1'
#
loop_
_entity.id
_entity.type
_entity.pdbx_description
1 polymer ?
#
loop_
_entity_poly.entity_id
_entity_poly.type
_entity_poly.pdbx_seq_one_letter_code
_entity_poly.pdbx_strand_id
1 'polypeptide(L)'
;MAQINSSGQSVPHACVICAPTIELALSEAEKLAAAAVCSGVGARPCGKCRDCRKAAEHVHPDIITVSRLLDDKGRPKREIGVDQIRDVIADAQVLPNEAVRKVYIIDSAETMNAAAQNAALKLLEEPPAGAGA
;
A
#
# COMPACT_ATOMS: atom_id res chain seq x y z
N MET A 1 -7.99 -11.35 -6.84
CA MET A 1 -7.90 -10.00 -7.39
C MET A 1 -8.99 -9.12 -6.81
N ALA A 2 -8.66 -7.97 -6.32
CA ALA A 2 -9.65 -7.09 -5.73
C ALA A 2 -10.43 -6.35 -6.81
N GLN A 3 -11.65 -6.01 -6.50
CA GLN A 3 -12.50 -5.21 -7.36
C GLN A 3 -12.72 -3.85 -6.73
N ILE A 4 -12.64 -2.82 -7.53
CA ILE A 4 -12.93 -1.46 -7.11
C ILE A 4 -14.32 -1.12 -7.60
N ASN A 5 -15.12 -0.52 -6.74
CA ASN A 5 -16.42 -0.03 -7.17
C ASN A 5 -16.25 1.01 -8.27
N SER A 6 -17.10 0.97 -9.27
CA SER A 6 -17.06 1.93 -10.35
C SER A 6 -17.23 3.37 -9.85
N SER A 7 -17.88 3.54 -8.72
CA SER A 7 -18.05 4.85 -8.09
C SER A 7 -16.80 5.34 -7.35
N GLY A 8 -15.83 4.46 -7.11
CA GLY A 8 -14.62 4.81 -6.38
C GLY A 8 -14.85 5.12 -4.90
N GLN A 9 -16.01 4.78 -4.36
CA GLN A 9 -16.37 5.13 -2.99
C GLN A 9 -15.87 4.14 -1.95
N SER A 10 -15.52 2.93 -2.38
CA SER A 10 -15.11 1.87 -1.48
C SER A 10 -13.77 1.32 -1.94
N VAL A 11 -12.82 1.24 -1.02
CA VAL A 11 -11.51 0.68 -1.28
C VAL A 11 -11.40 -0.64 -0.54
N PRO A 12 -11.00 -1.72 -1.21
CA PRO A 12 -10.89 -3.01 -0.53
C PRO A 12 -9.81 -2.97 0.54
N HIS A 13 -9.98 -3.77 1.60
CA HIS A 13 -9.00 -3.89 2.67
C HIS A 13 -7.65 -4.37 2.13
N ALA A 14 -7.67 -5.30 1.20
CA ALA A 14 -6.45 -5.82 0.58
C ALA A 14 -6.76 -6.19 -0.87
N CYS A 15 -5.77 -6.01 -1.73
CA CYS A 15 -5.94 -6.41 -3.12
C CYS A 15 -4.62 -6.78 -3.78
N VAL A 16 -4.71 -7.67 -4.76
CA VAL A 16 -3.57 -8.06 -5.58
C VAL A 16 -3.80 -7.46 -6.96
N ILE A 17 -2.80 -6.75 -7.46
CA ILE A 17 -2.87 -6.12 -8.76
C ILE A 17 -1.90 -6.82 -9.69
N CYS A 18 -2.43 -7.35 -10.79
CA CYS A 18 -1.64 -7.99 -11.83
C CYS A 18 -1.72 -7.15 -13.10
N ALA A 19 -0.58 -6.88 -13.69
CA ALA A 19 -0.52 -6.08 -14.90
C ALA A 19 0.64 -6.58 -15.78
N PRO A 20 0.63 -6.26 -17.09
CA PRO A 20 1.70 -6.68 -17.98
C PRO A 20 3.09 -6.15 -17.59
N THR A 21 3.15 -5.00 -16.92
CA THR A 21 4.42 -4.44 -16.48
C THR A 21 4.32 -3.99 -15.03
N ILE A 22 5.48 -3.90 -14.38
CA ILE A 22 5.57 -3.42 -12.99
C ILE A 22 5.08 -1.99 -12.89
N GLU A 23 5.40 -1.17 -13.88
CA GLU A 23 5.01 0.25 -13.90
C GLU A 23 3.50 0.42 -13.93
N LEU A 24 2.80 -0.41 -14.71
CA LEU A 24 1.35 -0.37 -14.77
C LEU A 24 0.73 -0.84 -13.44
N ALA A 25 1.30 -1.89 -12.85
CA ALA A 25 0.81 -2.39 -11.57
C ALA A 25 0.97 -1.34 -10.49
N LEU A 26 2.12 -0.68 -10.41
CA LEU A 26 2.37 0.38 -9.43
C LEU A 26 1.44 1.58 -9.66
N SER A 27 1.22 1.95 -10.91
CA SER A 27 0.32 3.04 -11.23
C SER A 27 -1.10 2.77 -10.71
N GLU A 28 -1.60 1.55 -10.89
CA GLU A 28 -2.91 1.18 -10.38
C GLU A 28 -2.94 1.14 -8.85
N ALA A 29 -1.87 0.65 -8.23
CA ALA A 29 -1.76 0.63 -6.77
C ALA A 29 -1.76 2.05 -6.21
N GLU A 30 -1.07 2.95 -6.85
CA GLU A 30 -1.01 4.35 -6.42
C GLU A 30 -2.35 5.05 -6.54
N LYS A 31 -3.13 4.71 -7.56
CA LYS A 31 -4.51 5.24 -7.69
C LYS A 31 -5.39 4.74 -6.55
N LEU A 32 -5.28 3.47 -6.22
CA LEU A 32 -6.02 2.90 -5.08
C LEU A 32 -5.59 3.55 -3.77
N ALA A 33 -4.30 3.77 -3.59
CA ALA A 33 -3.78 4.42 -2.40
C ALA A 33 -4.31 5.85 -2.27
N ALA A 34 -4.31 6.60 -3.37
CA ALA A 34 -4.86 7.95 -3.38
C ALA A 34 -6.34 7.94 -3.02
N ALA A 35 -7.10 6.98 -3.56
CA ALA A 35 -8.52 6.84 -3.22
C ALA A 35 -8.71 6.54 -1.74
N ALA A 36 -7.84 5.72 -1.17
CA ALA A 36 -7.94 5.32 0.24
C ALA A 36 -7.68 6.49 1.20
N VAL A 37 -6.76 7.39 0.85
CA VAL A 37 -6.43 8.53 1.70
C VAL A 37 -7.21 9.79 1.34
N CYS A 38 -7.94 9.78 0.24
CA CYS A 38 -8.68 10.96 -0.24
C CYS A 38 -9.64 11.50 0.81
N SER A 39 -9.56 12.79 1.07
CA SER A 39 -10.44 13.49 2.01
C SER A 39 -11.43 14.41 1.29
N GLY A 40 -11.47 14.33 -0.04
CA GLY A 40 -12.37 15.15 -0.84
C GLY A 40 -13.78 14.59 -0.89
N VAL A 41 -14.66 15.36 -1.53
CA VAL A 41 -16.06 15.00 -1.72
C VAL A 41 -16.26 14.45 -3.13
N GLY A 42 -17.14 13.45 -3.27
CA GLY A 42 -17.46 12.86 -4.55
C GLY A 42 -16.61 11.65 -4.86
N ALA A 43 -16.37 11.41 -6.14
CA ALA A 43 -15.59 10.25 -6.57
C ALA A 43 -14.16 10.30 -6.05
N ARG A 44 -13.63 9.13 -5.73
CA ARG A 44 -12.27 9.00 -5.18
C ARG A 44 -11.36 8.27 -6.16
N PRO A 45 -10.11 8.70 -6.31
CA PRO A 45 -9.50 9.91 -5.74
C PRO A 45 -10.05 11.17 -6.41
N CYS A 46 -10.23 12.25 -5.65
CA CYS A 46 -10.76 13.49 -6.21
C CYS A 46 -9.71 14.27 -7.03
N GLY A 47 -8.45 14.01 -6.78
CA GLY A 47 -7.32 14.66 -7.45
C GLY A 47 -7.05 16.09 -7.00
N LYS A 48 -7.86 16.63 -6.09
CA LYS A 48 -7.79 18.05 -5.70
C LYS A 48 -7.46 18.26 -4.24
N CYS A 49 -7.82 17.33 -3.36
CA CYS A 49 -7.58 17.53 -1.93
C CYS A 49 -6.08 17.40 -1.60
N ARG A 50 -5.74 17.81 -0.38
CA ARG A 50 -4.37 17.74 0.10
C ARG A 50 -3.80 16.32 -0.03
N ASP A 51 -4.58 15.33 0.37
CA ASP A 51 -4.12 13.95 0.37
C ASP A 51 -3.88 13.43 -1.05
N CYS A 52 -4.77 13.74 -1.99
CA CYS A 52 -4.57 13.33 -3.39
C CYS A 52 -3.34 14.00 -4.00
N ARG A 53 -3.10 15.27 -3.70
CA ARG A 53 -1.93 15.98 -4.21
C ARG A 53 -0.63 15.38 -3.67
N LYS A 54 -0.59 15.08 -2.37
CA LYS A 54 0.58 14.45 -1.77
C LYS A 54 0.81 13.05 -2.31
N ALA A 55 -0.26 12.31 -2.56
CA ALA A 55 -0.16 10.98 -3.16
C ALA A 55 0.44 11.06 -4.56
N ALA A 56 -0.01 12.01 -5.37
CA ALA A 56 0.51 12.20 -6.73
C ALA A 56 1.99 12.57 -6.74
N GLU A 57 2.45 13.28 -5.73
CA GLU A 57 3.85 13.68 -5.59
C GLU A 57 4.70 12.65 -4.85
N HIS A 58 4.11 11.53 -4.44
CA HIS A 58 4.79 10.44 -3.71
C HIS A 58 5.38 10.90 -2.37
N VAL A 59 4.70 11.84 -1.71
CA VAL A 59 5.17 12.39 -0.42
C VAL A 59 4.15 12.23 0.69
N HIS A 60 3.09 11.44 0.48
CA HIS A 60 2.08 11.24 1.51
C HIS A 60 2.63 10.37 2.64
N PRO A 61 2.60 10.84 3.91
CA PRO A 61 3.18 10.09 5.02
C PRO A 61 2.39 8.83 5.39
N ASP A 62 1.14 8.70 4.97
CA ASP A 62 0.30 7.55 5.27
C ASP A 62 0.22 6.55 4.10
N ILE A 63 0.98 6.78 3.04
CA ILE A 63 1.15 5.83 1.94
C ILE A 63 2.59 5.36 1.97
N ILE A 64 2.78 4.08 2.28
CA ILE A 64 4.10 3.51 2.48
C ILE A 64 4.32 2.41 1.44
N THR A 65 5.36 2.52 0.66
CA THR A 65 5.72 1.52 -0.34
C THR A 65 6.84 0.64 0.19
N VAL A 66 6.60 -0.66 0.16
CA VAL A 66 7.58 -1.67 0.57
C VAL A 66 8.13 -2.35 -0.67
N SER A 67 9.43 -2.33 -0.83
CA SER A 67 10.09 -2.99 -1.95
C SER A 67 11.36 -3.68 -1.46
N ARG A 68 11.95 -4.48 -2.35
CA ARG A 68 13.19 -5.17 -2.02
C ARG A 68 14.26 -4.17 -1.63
N LEU A 69 14.98 -4.49 -0.56
CA LEU A 69 16.11 -3.65 -0.13
C LEU A 69 17.26 -3.76 -1.14
N LEU A 70 18.13 -2.78 -1.13
CA LEU A 70 19.31 -2.80 -1.98
C LEU A 70 20.46 -3.47 -1.25
N ASP A 71 21.31 -4.18 -2.00
CA ASP A 71 22.53 -4.76 -1.46
C ASP A 71 23.65 -3.72 -1.39
N ASP A 72 24.84 -4.13 -0.96
CA ASP A 72 25.99 -3.24 -0.81
C ASP A 72 26.41 -2.56 -2.12
N LYS A 73 26.02 -3.15 -3.24
CA LYS A 73 26.35 -2.62 -4.58
C LYS A 73 25.23 -1.83 -5.20
N GLY A 74 24.17 -1.56 -4.43
CA GLY A 74 23.01 -0.80 -4.91
C GLY A 74 22.04 -1.58 -5.77
N ARG A 75 22.14 -2.91 -5.79
CA ARG A 75 21.22 -3.76 -6.57
C ARG A 75 20.11 -4.31 -5.67
N PRO A 76 18.90 -4.51 -6.20
CA PRO A 76 17.82 -5.10 -5.40
C PRO A 76 18.19 -6.49 -4.92
N LYS A 77 17.91 -6.78 -3.66
CA LYS A 77 18.02 -8.13 -3.13
C LYS A 77 16.98 -9.03 -3.81
N ARG A 78 17.18 -10.34 -3.72
CA ARG A 78 16.30 -11.31 -4.39
C ARG A 78 14.90 -11.33 -3.80
N GLU A 79 14.77 -11.03 -2.52
CA GLU A 79 13.54 -11.24 -1.78
C GLU A 79 13.22 -10.07 -0.87
N ILE A 80 11.91 -9.92 -0.59
CA ILE A 80 11.44 -9.10 0.51
C ILE A 80 11.47 -10.01 1.74
N GLY A 81 12.26 -9.64 2.75
CA GLY A 81 12.41 -10.44 3.95
C GLY A 81 11.34 -10.18 4.99
N VAL A 82 11.25 -11.11 5.96
CA VAL A 82 10.25 -11.01 7.02
C VAL A 82 10.43 -9.76 7.88
N ASP A 83 11.65 -9.26 8.04
CA ASP A 83 11.90 -8.07 8.84
C ASP A 83 11.21 -6.85 8.27
N GLN A 84 11.15 -6.73 6.93
CA GLN A 84 10.45 -5.63 6.28
C GLN A 84 8.95 -5.70 6.57
N ILE A 85 8.39 -6.90 6.56
CA ILE A 85 6.96 -7.08 6.86
C ILE A 85 6.67 -6.86 8.34
N ARG A 86 7.58 -7.25 9.22
CA ARG A 86 7.45 -6.96 10.66
C ARG A 86 7.44 -5.46 10.93
N ASP A 87 8.25 -4.70 10.19
CA ASP A 87 8.24 -3.25 10.29
C ASP A 87 6.91 -2.67 9.84
N VAL A 88 6.31 -3.23 8.79
CA VAL A 88 4.97 -2.83 8.33
C VAL A 88 3.94 -3.11 9.44
N ILE A 89 4.00 -4.29 10.05
CA ILE A 89 3.07 -4.67 11.11
C ILE A 89 3.19 -3.71 12.28
N ALA A 90 4.41 -3.38 12.69
CA ALA A 90 4.65 -2.45 13.78
C ALA A 90 4.13 -1.06 13.45
N ASP A 91 4.38 -0.58 12.23
CA ASP A 91 3.90 0.72 11.79
C ASP A 91 2.37 0.76 11.74
N ALA A 92 1.75 -0.35 11.35
CA ALA A 92 0.29 -0.44 11.24
C ALA A 92 -0.40 -0.34 12.60
N GLN A 93 0.30 -0.56 13.71
CA GLN A 93 -0.25 -0.37 15.05
C GLN A 93 -0.33 1.10 15.45
N VAL A 94 0.34 1.97 14.72
CA VAL A 94 0.37 3.40 15.00
C VAL A 94 -0.70 4.08 14.16
N LEU A 95 -1.37 5.10 14.75
CA LEU A 95 -2.42 5.82 14.04
C LEU A 95 -1.87 6.56 12.82
N PRO A 96 -2.72 6.83 11.80
CA PRO A 96 -2.30 7.61 10.64
C PRO A 96 -1.81 9.00 11.02
N ASN A 97 -0.92 9.56 10.19
CA ASN A 97 -0.38 10.90 10.43
C ASN A 97 -1.34 12.00 10.00
N GLU A 98 -1.91 11.90 8.81
CA GLU A 98 -2.76 12.94 8.23
C GLU A 98 -4.08 12.43 7.69
N ALA A 99 -4.07 11.20 7.13
CA ALA A 99 -5.27 10.63 6.52
C ALA A 99 -6.09 9.84 7.53
N VAL A 100 -7.25 9.37 7.10
CA VAL A 100 -8.12 8.54 7.96
C VAL A 100 -7.60 7.11 8.10
N ARG A 101 -6.68 6.71 7.25
CA ARG A 101 -6.11 5.36 7.24
C ARG A 101 -4.71 5.35 6.65
N LYS A 102 -3.97 4.30 6.93
CA LYS A 102 -2.68 4.05 6.33
C LYS A 102 -2.82 3.06 5.18
N VAL A 103 -1.97 3.20 4.18
CA VAL A 103 -1.95 2.33 3.01
C VAL A 103 -0.54 1.80 2.82
N TYR A 104 -0.44 0.51 2.58
CA TYR A 104 0.84 -0.13 2.29
C TYR A 104 0.79 -0.73 0.89
N ILE A 105 1.75 -0.35 0.07
CA ILE A 105 1.92 -0.91 -1.26
C ILE A 105 3.12 -1.83 -1.21
N ILE A 106 2.93 -3.11 -1.48
CA ILE A 106 4.03 -4.07 -1.54
C ILE A 106 4.38 -4.27 -3.01
N ASP A 107 5.47 -3.65 -3.41
CA ASP A 107 5.96 -3.73 -4.78
C ASP A 107 6.62 -5.10 -5.00
N SER A 108 6.23 -5.75 -6.09
CA SER A 108 6.74 -7.08 -6.41
C SER A 108 6.51 -8.07 -5.27
N ALA A 109 5.25 -8.19 -4.84
CA ALA A 109 4.87 -9.02 -3.70
C ALA A 109 5.29 -10.49 -3.87
N GLU A 110 5.43 -10.97 -5.11
CA GLU A 110 5.89 -12.32 -5.40
C GLU A 110 7.33 -12.58 -4.94
N THR A 111 8.07 -11.52 -4.64
CA THR A 111 9.44 -11.65 -4.13
C THR A 111 9.51 -11.84 -2.63
N MET A 112 8.37 -11.81 -1.92
CA MET A 112 8.36 -12.11 -0.50
C MET A 112 8.75 -13.58 -0.29
N ASN A 113 9.67 -13.82 0.67
CA ASN A 113 9.98 -15.20 1.05
C ASN A 113 8.83 -15.78 1.88
N ALA A 114 8.90 -17.07 2.19
CA ALA A 114 7.82 -17.76 2.89
C ALA A 114 7.49 -17.12 4.25
N ALA A 115 8.51 -16.74 5.00
CA ALA A 115 8.30 -16.10 6.32
C ALA A 115 7.61 -14.75 6.17
N ALA A 116 8.00 -13.96 5.18
CA ALA A 116 7.37 -12.67 4.91
C ALA A 116 5.91 -12.84 4.49
N GLN A 117 5.63 -13.84 3.64
CA GLN A 117 4.26 -14.14 3.20
C GLN A 117 3.38 -14.52 4.39
N ASN A 118 3.89 -15.38 5.28
CA ASN A 118 3.13 -15.79 6.44
C ASN A 118 2.84 -14.61 7.39
N ALA A 119 3.82 -13.72 7.58
CA ALA A 119 3.63 -12.53 8.39
C ALA A 119 2.60 -11.59 7.77
N ALA A 120 2.64 -11.41 6.45
CA ALA A 120 1.67 -10.58 5.73
C ALA A 120 0.25 -11.15 5.84
N LEU A 121 0.10 -12.47 5.74
CA LEU A 121 -1.20 -13.12 5.89
C LEU A 121 -1.82 -12.82 7.26
N LYS A 122 -1.02 -12.82 8.31
CA LYS A 122 -1.52 -12.50 9.65
C LYS A 122 -2.05 -11.09 9.72
N LEU A 123 -1.36 -10.14 9.08
CA LEU A 123 -1.81 -8.76 9.04
C LEU A 123 -3.14 -8.63 8.28
N LEU A 124 -3.32 -9.39 7.21
CA LEU A 124 -4.55 -9.38 6.42
C LEU A 124 -5.72 -10.03 7.15
N GLU A 125 -5.45 -11.09 7.93
CA GLU A 125 -6.49 -11.80 8.68
C GLU A 125 -6.94 -11.01 9.91
N GLU A 126 -6.01 -10.31 10.57
CA GLU A 126 -6.27 -9.56 11.81
C GLU A 126 -5.72 -8.15 11.69
N PRO A 127 -6.35 -7.29 10.85
CA PRO A 127 -5.84 -5.94 10.69
C PRO A 127 -5.97 -5.13 11.98
N PRO A 128 -4.96 -4.32 12.31
CA PRO A 128 -5.02 -3.45 13.47
C PRO A 128 -6.14 -2.43 13.33
N ALA A 129 -6.66 -1.95 14.45
CA ALA A 129 -7.63 -0.89 14.46
C ALA A 129 -7.05 0.34 13.78
N GLY A 130 -7.82 0.95 12.84
CA GLY A 130 -7.39 2.14 12.13
C GLY A 130 -6.53 1.88 10.90
N ALA A 131 -6.19 0.63 10.62
CA ALA A 131 -5.39 0.28 9.45
C ALA A 131 -6.27 -0.32 8.36
N GLY A 132 -6.48 0.41 7.28
CA GLY A 132 -7.09 -0.11 6.08
C GLY A 132 -8.51 -0.64 6.18
N ALA A 133 -9.15 -0.39 7.27
CA ALA A 133 -10.49 -0.94 7.49
C ALA A 133 -11.57 -0.13 6.79
#